data_07c6b30b56ddb5141154635c9f302cc6
#
_entry.id   07c6b30b56ddb5141154635c9f302cc6
#
_cell.length_a   1.000
_cell.length_b   1.000
_cell.length_c   1.000
_cell.angle_alpha   90.00
_cell.angle_beta   90.00
_cell.angle_gamma   90.00
#
_symmetry.space_group_name_H-M   'P 1'
#
loop_
_entity.id
_entity.type
_entity.pdbx_description
1 polymer ?
#
loop_
_entity_poly.entity_id
_entity_poly.type
_entity_poly.pdbx_seq_one_letter_code
_entity_poly.pdbx_strand_id
1 'polypeptide(L)'
;NANGIESSIFNLALTGTTIDHAFEQISKIRKINPNYVIIMYGSVDLQVRPNMNTNKWGILSITPKRYKNIKGMLNPRPFMSSRKSRYILDCADNLYRKIWKRVVIATQGTMQYLSEEEFEQKYMSFLHEVKDYKVICASTMWVDEKIYTKKTIENYEAANCFLSNLETKSSNIVGFADLYNMQKNIIDKVDYNEIFCNDRFHPNENGYEKISQVLGKIIISNMC
;
A
#
# COMPACT_ATOMS: atom_id res chain seq x y z
N ASN A 1 19.66 -16.62 1.74
CA ASN A 1 19.31 -18.07 1.99
C ASN A 1 19.62 -18.50 3.43
N ALA A 2 19.03 -17.79 4.41
CA ALA A 2 19.27 -18.10 5.85
C ALA A 2 18.88 -19.54 6.24
N ASN A 3 18.03 -20.21 5.44
CA ASN A 3 17.53 -21.57 5.71
C ASN A 3 17.96 -22.62 4.67
N GLY A 4 18.97 -22.31 3.82
CA GLY A 4 19.46 -23.24 2.79
C GLY A 4 18.50 -23.50 1.63
N ILE A 5 17.40 -22.71 1.53
CA ILE A 5 16.39 -22.87 0.48
C ILE A 5 16.80 -22.02 -0.73
N GLU A 6 16.98 -22.66 -1.87
CA GLU A 6 17.16 -21.96 -3.13
C GLU A 6 15.81 -21.42 -3.62
N SER A 7 15.76 -20.11 -3.89
CA SER A 7 14.53 -19.44 -4.32
C SER A 7 14.79 -18.41 -5.41
N SER A 8 13.85 -18.29 -6.36
CA SER A 8 13.80 -17.24 -7.36
C SER A 8 12.62 -16.32 -7.09
N ILE A 9 12.84 -15.01 -7.10
CA ILE A 9 11.81 -14.01 -6.85
C ILE A 9 11.56 -13.22 -8.13
N PHE A 10 10.30 -13.19 -8.57
CA PHE A 10 9.84 -12.39 -9.69
C PHE A 10 8.99 -11.23 -9.16
N ASN A 11 9.52 -10.03 -9.17
CA ASN A 11 8.81 -8.85 -8.72
C ASN A 11 7.96 -8.25 -9.86
N LEU A 12 6.64 -8.38 -9.76
CA LEU A 12 5.66 -7.83 -10.69
C LEU A 12 4.95 -6.59 -10.12
N ALA A 13 5.32 -6.13 -8.93
CA ALA A 13 4.68 -5.00 -8.28
C ALA A 13 5.00 -3.68 -8.98
N LEU A 14 3.99 -2.84 -9.14
CA LEU A 14 4.12 -1.46 -9.62
C LEU A 14 3.58 -0.47 -8.58
N THR A 15 4.33 0.60 -8.36
CA THR A 15 3.96 1.63 -7.40
C THR A 15 2.67 2.35 -7.80
N GLY A 16 1.76 2.52 -6.84
CA GLY A 16 0.56 3.33 -7.02
C GLY A 16 -0.53 2.67 -7.88
N THR A 17 -0.54 1.35 -7.98
CA THR A 17 -1.56 0.58 -8.72
C THR A 17 -2.67 0.08 -7.80
N THR A 18 -3.86 -0.08 -8.37
CA THR A 18 -5.03 -0.70 -7.77
C THR A 18 -5.04 -2.20 -8.02
N ILE A 19 -5.98 -2.92 -7.40
CA ILE A 19 -6.20 -4.36 -7.62
C ILE A 19 -6.45 -4.69 -9.10
N ASP A 20 -6.93 -3.75 -9.90
CA ASP A 20 -7.10 -3.94 -11.34
C ASP A 20 -5.79 -4.32 -12.05
N HIS A 21 -4.66 -3.78 -11.57
CA HIS A 21 -3.35 -4.16 -12.10
C HIS A 21 -2.99 -5.63 -11.86
N ALA A 22 -3.53 -6.27 -10.82
CA ALA A 22 -3.29 -7.69 -10.58
C ALA A 22 -3.80 -8.55 -11.76
N PHE A 23 -4.95 -8.18 -12.34
CA PHE A 23 -5.49 -8.88 -13.51
C PHE A 23 -4.59 -8.78 -14.75
N GLU A 24 -3.90 -7.65 -14.92
CA GLU A 24 -2.91 -7.49 -16.00
C GLU A 24 -1.68 -8.41 -15.83
N GLN A 25 -1.42 -8.89 -14.61
CA GLN A 25 -0.29 -9.76 -14.32
C GLN A 25 -0.61 -11.26 -14.51
N ILE A 26 -1.87 -11.66 -14.64
CA ILE A 26 -2.29 -13.09 -14.71
C ILE A 26 -1.53 -13.84 -15.79
N SER A 27 -1.39 -13.27 -16.99
CA SER A 27 -0.65 -13.91 -18.09
C SER A 27 0.83 -14.14 -17.74
N LYS A 28 1.45 -13.21 -17.02
CA LYS A 28 2.83 -13.33 -16.56
C LYS A 28 2.96 -14.36 -15.44
N ILE A 29 2.02 -14.38 -14.48
CA ILE A 29 1.97 -15.38 -13.41
C ILE A 29 1.89 -16.77 -14.02
N ARG A 30 1.00 -17.00 -14.99
CA ARG A 30 0.85 -18.28 -15.70
C ARG A 30 2.12 -18.68 -16.46
N LYS A 31 2.82 -17.71 -17.08
CA LYS A 31 4.09 -17.97 -17.79
C LYS A 31 5.23 -18.34 -16.84
N ILE A 32 5.32 -17.66 -15.68
CA ILE A 32 6.33 -17.90 -14.64
C ILE A 32 6.06 -19.23 -13.93
N ASN A 33 4.79 -19.58 -13.73
CA ASN A 33 4.32 -20.74 -13.01
C ASN A 33 4.97 -20.88 -11.61
N PRO A 34 4.79 -19.88 -10.71
CA PRO A 34 5.47 -19.86 -9.42
C PRO A 34 4.83 -20.83 -8.41
N ASN A 35 5.60 -21.27 -7.43
CA ASN A 35 5.06 -22.06 -6.31
C ASN A 35 4.14 -21.21 -5.40
N TYR A 36 4.45 -19.93 -5.25
CA TYR A 36 3.72 -18.98 -4.41
C TYR A 36 3.46 -17.69 -5.14
N VAL A 37 2.28 -17.12 -4.96
CA VAL A 37 1.92 -15.76 -5.38
C VAL A 37 1.69 -14.93 -4.13
N ILE A 38 2.47 -13.86 -3.92
CA ILE A 38 2.31 -12.94 -2.81
C ILE A 38 1.54 -11.72 -3.32
N ILE A 39 0.43 -11.38 -2.67
CA ILE A 39 -0.48 -10.32 -3.09
C ILE A 39 -0.58 -9.27 -1.98
N MET A 40 -0.31 -8.00 -2.33
CA MET A 40 -0.48 -6.86 -1.43
C MET A 40 -1.16 -5.71 -2.19
N TYR A 41 -2.49 -5.67 -2.14
CA TYR A 41 -3.34 -4.60 -2.67
C TYR A 41 -4.26 -4.04 -1.59
N GLY A 42 -4.95 -2.94 -1.89
CA GLY A 42 -5.89 -2.27 -1.00
C GLY A 42 -5.42 -0.88 -0.55
N SER A 43 -4.10 -0.69 -0.35
CA SER A 43 -3.59 0.62 0.10
C SER A 43 -3.87 1.75 -0.89
N VAL A 44 -3.82 1.49 -2.20
CA VAL A 44 -4.13 2.48 -3.23
C VAL A 44 -5.63 2.56 -3.49
N ASP A 45 -6.30 1.42 -3.47
CA ASP A 45 -7.72 1.26 -3.76
C ASP A 45 -8.59 2.04 -2.78
N LEU A 46 -8.33 1.85 -1.50
CA LEU A 46 -9.18 2.29 -0.38
C LEU A 46 -8.71 3.57 0.31
N GLN A 47 -7.55 4.12 -0.10
CA GLN A 47 -7.06 5.37 0.45
C GLN A 47 -7.97 6.54 0.10
N VAL A 48 -8.44 7.27 1.11
CA VAL A 48 -9.18 8.52 0.95
C VAL A 48 -8.22 9.65 0.58
N ARG A 49 -8.47 10.30 -0.56
CA ARG A 49 -7.60 11.30 -1.20
C ARG A 49 -8.34 12.58 -1.45
N PRO A 50 -7.62 13.72 -1.66
CA PRO A 50 -8.22 14.91 -2.24
C PRO A 50 -8.86 14.57 -3.58
N ASN A 51 -10.10 15.06 -3.80
CA ASN A 51 -10.77 14.87 -5.08
C ASN A 51 -10.15 15.79 -6.14
N MET A 52 -9.39 15.21 -7.07
CA MET A 52 -8.75 15.91 -8.18
C MET A 52 -9.55 15.79 -9.48
N ASN A 53 -10.72 15.14 -9.46
CA ASN A 53 -11.56 14.94 -10.64
C ASN A 53 -12.56 16.08 -10.84
N THR A 54 -12.83 16.88 -9.81
CA THR A 54 -13.73 18.02 -9.86
C THR A 54 -12.92 19.32 -9.78
N ASN A 55 -13.35 20.37 -10.46
CA ASN A 55 -12.70 21.68 -10.42
C ASN A 55 -13.66 22.76 -9.92
N LYS A 56 -14.23 22.53 -8.73
CA LYS A 56 -15.06 23.55 -8.08
C LYS A 56 -14.20 24.77 -7.77
N TRP A 57 -14.74 25.96 -7.98
CA TRP A 57 -14.08 27.24 -7.70
C TRP A 57 -12.76 27.46 -8.47
N GLY A 58 -12.48 26.70 -9.53
CA GLY A 58 -11.22 26.84 -10.29
C GLY A 58 -9.94 26.50 -9.51
N ILE A 59 -10.05 25.88 -8.33
CA ILE A 59 -8.90 25.58 -7.45
C ILE A 59 -7.85 24.73 -8.16
N LEU A 60 -8.26 23.75 -8.95
CA LEU A 60 -7.30 22.91 -9.68
C LEU A 60 -6.60 23.69 -10.81
N SER A 61 -7.19 24.77 -11.32
CA SER A 61 -6.55 25.60 -12.35
C SER A 61 -5.32 26.33 -11.80
N ILE A 62 -5.37 26.76 -10.52
CA ILE A 62 -4.25 27.40 -9.83
C ILE A 62 -3.28 26.43 -9.17
N THR A 63 -3.61 25.13 -9.13
CA THR A 63 -2.70 24.10 -8.64
C THR A 63 -1.48 23.99 -9.55
N PRO A 64 -0.25 24.07 -9.06
CA PRO A 64 0.94 23.91 -9.87
C PRO A 64 0.94 22.58 -10.64
N LYS A 65 1.39 22.60 -11.91
CA LYS A 65 1.38 21.43 -12.81
C LYS A 65 2.01 20.18 -12.19
N ARG A 66 3.09 20.36 -11.40
CA ARG A 66 3.79 19.26 -10.72
C ARG A 66 2.91 18.46 -9.74
N TYR A 67 1.78 19.03 -9.27
CA TYR A 67 0.85 18.35 -8.36
C TYR A 67 -0.40 17.81 -9.05
N LYS A 68 -0.72 18.25 -10.26
CA LYS A 68 -1.91 17.81 -11.00
C LYS A 68 -1.86 16.34 -11.40
N ASN A 69 -0.66 15.83 -11.69
CA ASN A 69 -0.47 14.45 -12.18
C ASN A 69 -0.21 13.41 -11.07
N ILE A 70 -0.31 13.80 -9.80
CA ILE A 70 0.00 12.91 -8.67
C ILE A 70 -1.23 12.11 -8.21
N LYS A 71 -2.24 11.91 -9.04
CA LYS A 71 -3.45 11.13 -8.72
C LYS A 71 -3.98 11.39 -7.28
N GLY A 72 -4.02 12.67 -6.85
CA GLY A 72 -4.49 13.09 -5.54
C GLY A 72 -3.53 12.86 -4.35
N MET A 73 -2.31 12.40 -4.60
CA MET A 73 -1.35 12.16 -3.53
C MET A 73 -0.53 13.42 -3.21
N LEU A 74 -1.11 14.32 -2.42
CA LEU A 74 -0.42 15.46 -1.82
C LEU A 74 0.21 15.07 -0.46
N ASN A 75 0.73 13.86 -0.36
CA ASN A 75 1.42 13.38 0.84
C ASN A 75 2.86 13.89 0.88
N PRO A 76 3.52 13.91 2.04
CA PRO A 76 4.93 14.20 2.16
C PRO A 76 5.78 13.33 1.24
N ARG A 77 6.97 13.81 0.86
CA ARG A 77 7.92 13.01 0.10
C ARG A 77 8.52 11.92 0.99
N PRO A 78 8.65 10.67 0.52
CA PRO A 78 9.26 9.59 1.29
C PRO A 78 10.75 9.86 1.55
N PHE A 79 11.44 10.45 0.58
CA PHE A 79 12.87 10.72 0.68
C PHE A 79 13.15 12.21 0.66
N MET A 80 14.04 12.64 1.56
CA MET A 80 14.54 14.00 1.64
C MET A 80 16.01 14.03 1.20
N SER A 81 16.43 15.12 0.56
CA SER A 81 17.80 15.26 0.11
C SER A 81 18.78 15.42 1.29
N SER A 82 19.91 14.76 1.23
CA SER A 82 21.01 14.96 2.17
C SER A 82 21.75 16.29 1.99
N ARG A 83 21.60 16.96 0.83
CA ARG A 83 22.16 18.28 0.55
C ARG A 83 21.34 19.37 1.26
N LYS A 84 21.95 20.18 2.14
CA LYS A 84 21.27 21.20 2.96
C LYS A 84 20.35 22.13 2.18
N SER A 85 20.81 22.69 1.06
CA SER A 85 20.01 23.59 0.22
C SER A 85 18.78 22.91 -0.36
N ARG A 86 18.93 21.67 -0.82
CA ARG A 86 17.83 20.87 -1.36
C ARG A 86 16.87 20.42 -0.29
N TYR A 87 17.37 20.09 0.90
CA TYR A 87 16.57 19.74 2.06
C TYR A 87 15.59 20.85 2.44
N ILE A 88 16.04 22.12 2.46
CA ILE A 88 15.16 23.26 2.75
C ILE A 88 14.02 23.35 1.70
N LEU A 89 14.34 23.16 0.42
CA LEU A 89 13.33 23.14 -0.64
C LEU A 89 12.35 21.97 -0.49
N ASP A 90 12.83 20.81 -0.10
CA ASP A 90 11.98 19.63 0.16
C ASP A 90 11.07 19.86 1.38
N CYS A 91 11.55 20.53 2.42
CA CYS A 91 10.73 20.96 3.57
C CYS A 91 9.62 21.95 3.15
N ALA A 92 9.97 22.95 2.35
CA ALA A 92 9.01 23.92 1.82
C ALA A 92 7.96 23.23 0.92
N ASP A 93 8.38 22.28 0.07
CA ASP A 93 7.48 21.49 -0.76
C ASP A 93 6.52 20.62 0.08
N ASN A 94 7.01 19.98 1.13
CA ASN A 94 6.18 19.19 2.03
C ASN A 94 5.17 20.05 2.80
N LEU A 95 5.57 21.25 3.25
CA LEU A 95 4.65 22.21 3.86
C LEU A 95 3.56 22.64 2.88
N TYR A 96 3.95 22.98 1.64
CA TYR A 96 3.00 23.33 0.59
C TYR A 96 2.01 22.18 0.34
N ARG A 97 2.48 20.94 0.19
CA ARG A 97 1.63 19.75 0.01
C ARG A 97 0.62 19.61 1.13
N LYS A 98 1.05 19.77 2.40
CA LYS A 98 0.20 19.68 3.57
C LYS A 98 -0.91 20.74 3.56
N ILE A 99 -0.57 21.98 3.25
CA ILE A 99 -1.55 23.09 3.18
C ILE A 99 -2.50 22.86 2.01
N TRP A 100 -1.95 22.59 0.82
CA TRP A 100 -2.74 22.46 -0.40
C TRP A 100 -3.68 21.26 -0.35
N LYS A 101 -3.24 20.14 0.23
CA LYS A 101 -4.10 18.98 0.49
C LYS A 101 -5.36 19.39 1.28
N ARG A 102 -5.20 20.19 2.33
CA ARG A 102 -6.33 20.68 3.14
C ARG A 102 -7.26 21.58 2.33
N VAL A 103 -6.71 22.48 1.55
CA VAL A 103 -7.50 23.39 0.67
C VAL A 103 -8.30 22.59 -0.34
N VAL A 104 -7.67 21.62 -1.02
CA VAL A 104 -8.37 20.77 -1.99
C VAL A 104 -9.46 19.95 -1.32
N ILE A 105 -9.20 19.33 -0.18
CA ILE A 105 -10.22 18.56 0.56
C ILE A 105 -11.39 19.46 0.96
N ALA A 106 -11.13 20.66 1.49
CA ALA A 106 -12.17 21.57 1.93
C ALA A 106 -13.06 22.10 0.78
N THR A 107 -12.48 22.24 -0.43
CA THR A 107 -13.18 22.82 -1.58
C THR A 107 -13.75 21.78 -2.55
N GLN A 108 -13.04 20.68 -2.77
CA GLN A 108 -13.39 19.64 -3.75
C GLN A 108 -13.97 18.38 -3.09
N GLY A 109 -13.77 18.21 -1.76
CA GLY A 109 -14.07 16.97 -1.06
C GLY A 109 -12.97 15.91 -1.23
N THR A 110 -13.35 14.69 -0.92
CA THR A 110 -12.46 13.52 -1.00
C THR A 110 -12.97 12.50 -2.01
N MET A 111 -12.10 11.60 -2.42
CA MET A 111 -12.41 10.44 -3.26
C MET A 111 -11.60 9.22 -2.81
N GLN A 112 -12.06 8.05 -3.15
CA GLN A 112 -11.33 6.78 -3.14
C GLN A 112 -11.53 6.09 -4.49
N TYR A 113 -10.69 5.13 -4.85
CA TYR A 113 -10.81 4.48 -6.15
C TYR A 113 -11.89 3.40 -6.15
N LEU A 114 -11.97 2.61 -5.09
CA LEU A 114 -12.96 1.55 -4.93
C LEU A 114 -13.67 1.69 -3.59
N SER A 115 -14.93 1.30 -3.52
CA SER A 115 -15.59 1.03 -2.23
C SER A 115 -15.02 -0.24 -1.60
N GLU A 116 -15.32 -0.48 -0.33
CA GLU A 116 -14.93 -1.70 0.37
C GLU A 116 -15.48 -2.93 -0.36
N GLU A 117 -16.76 -2.91 -0.74
CA GLU A 117 -17.45 -4.00 -1.44
C GLU A 117 -16.85 -4.26 -2.84
N GLU A 118 -16.55 -3.21 -3.59
CA GLU A 118 -15.91 -3.34 -4.91
C GLU A 118 -14.51 -3.95 -4.79
N PHE A 119 -13.74 -3.54 -3.77
CA PHE A 119 -12.43 -4.10 -3.49
C PHE A 119 -12.52 -5.60 -3.17
N GLU A 120 -13.41 -5.99 -2.26
CA GLU A 120 -13.62 -7.38 -1.88
C GLU A 120 -14.03 -8.25 -3.08
N GLN A 121 -14.98 -7.80 -3.89
CA GLN A 121 -15.42 -8.50 -5.09
C GLN A 121 -14.29 -8.70 -6.10
N LYS A 122 -13.51 -7.65 -6.39
CA LYS A 122 -12.37 -7.74 -7.30
C LYS A 122 -11.28 -8.65 -6.74
N TYR A 123 -11.03 -8.58 -5.43
CA TYR A 123 -10.04 -9.43 -4.78
C TYR A 123 -10.40 -10.91 -4.90
N MET A 124 -11.66 -11.26 -4.60
CA MET A 124 -12.17 -12.63 -4.76
C MET A 124 -12.13 -13.10 -6.23
N SER A 125 -12.48 -12.23 -7.16
CA SER A 125 -12.38 -12.53 -8.60
C SER A 125 -10.94 -12.81 -9.01
N PHE A 126 -9.97 -12.02 -8.51
CA PHE A 126 -8.56 -12.27 -8.79
C PHE A 126 -8.08 -13.60 -8.18
N LEU A 127 -8.48 -13.91 -6.95
CA LEU A 127 -8.13 -15.20 -6.31
C LEU A 127 -8.65 -16.39 -7.12
N HIS A 128 -9.82 -16.27 -7.73
CA HIS A 128 -10.36 -17.30 -8.63
C HIS A 128 -9.48 -17.50 -9.87
N GLU A 129 -8.93 -16.43 -10.44
CA GLU A 129 -8.01 -16.51 -11.60
C GLU A 129 -6.66 -17.18 -11.28
N VAL A 130 -6.25 -17.12 -10.00
CA VAL A 130 -4.98 -17.71 -9.53
C VAL A 130 -5.21 -18.91 -8.60
N LYS A 131 -6.35 -19.57 -8.70
CA LYS A 131 -6.74 -20.70 -7.83
C LYS A 131 -5.79 -21.90 -7.86
N ASP A 132 -5.03 -22.05 -8.93
CA ASP A 132 -4.09 -23.16 -9.13
C ASP A 132 -2.73 -22.91 -8.44
N TYR A 133 -2.54 -21.74 -7.82
CA TYR A 133 -1.32 -21.35 -7.14
C TYR A 133 -1.54 -21.21 -5.62
N LYS A 134 -0.50 -21.49 -4.83
CA LYS A 134 -0.50 -21.15 -3.40
C LYS A 134 -0.40 -19.63 -3.25
N VAL A 135 -1.37 -19.01 -2.59
CA VAL A 135 -1.45 -17.56 -2.42
C VAL A 135 -1.16 -17.17 -0.97
N ILE A 136 -0.31 -16.16 -0.79
CA ILE A 136 -0.10 -15.46 0.48
C ILE A 136 -0.69 -14.07 0.33
N CYS A 137 -1.72 -13.77 1.11
CA CYS A 137 -2.33 -12.46 1.16
C CYS A 137 -1.59 -11.60 2.20
N ALA A 138 -1.17 -10.41 1.82
CA ALA A 138 -0.61 -9.44 2.76
C ALA A 138 -1.63 -8.34 3.06
N SER A 139 -1.69 -7.90 4.32
CA SER A 139 -2.51 -6.75 4.73
C SER A 139 -2.07 -5.47 4.03
N THR A 140 -2.88 -4.42 4.12
CA THR A 140 -2.42 -3.06 3.82
C THR A 140 -1.27 -2.68 4.76
N MET A 141 -0.52 -1.63 4.39
CA MET A 141 0.50 -1.07 5.29
C MET A 141 -0.15 -0.20 6.36
N TRP A 142 0.46 -0.16 7.56
CA TRP A 142 0.06 0.82 8.58
C TRP A 142 0.27 2.26 8.09
N VAL A 143 -0.59 3.17 8.54
CA VAL A 143 -0.54 4.59 8.17
C VAL A 143 -0.71 5.47 9.39
N ASP A 144 0.04 6.58 9.45
CA ASP A 144 -0.02 7.53 10.55
C ASP A 144 -1.25 8.44 10.41
N GLU A 145 -2.11 8.49 11.45
CA GLU A 145 -3.29 9.36 11.55
C GLU A 145 -2.97 10.86 11.41
N LYS A 146 -1.72 11.28 11.69
CA LYS A 146 -1.28 12.66 11.49
C LYS A 146 -1.19 13.05 10.02
N ILE A 147 -1.10 12.07 9.12
CA ILE A 147 -0.94 12.26 7.67
C ILE A 147 -2.18 11.81 6.92
N TYR A 148 -2.78 10.70 7.35
CA TYR A 148 -3.92 10.08 6.70
C TYR A 148 -5.23 10.41 7.41
N THR A 149 -6.34 10.34 6.70
CA THR A 149 -7.66 10.59 7.29
C THR A 149 -8.11 9.40 8.12
N LYS A 150 -8.93 9.65 9.14
CA LYS A 150 -9.55 8.58 9.94
C LYS A 150 -10.28 7.57 9.06
N LYS A 151 -11.01 8.04 8.04
CA LYS A 151 -11.69 7.14 7.10
C LYS A 151 -10.73 6.24 6.30
N THR A 152 -9.51 6.70 5.98
CA THR A 152 -8.49 5.81 5.37
C THR A 152 -8.09 4.68 6.31
N ILE A 153 -7.92 4.98 7.60
CA ILE A 153 -7.56 3.99 8.62
C ILE A 153 -8.68 2.96 8.76
N GLU A 154 -9.92 3.43 8.90
CA GLU A 154 -11.12 2.57 8.98
C GLU A 154 -11.23 1.64 7.76
N ASN A 155 -11.04 2.18 6.55
CA ASN A 155 -11.06 1.38 5.32
C ASN A 155 -9.94 0.30 5.30
N TYR A 156 -8.75 0.64 5.80
CA TYR A 156 -7.64 -0.32 5.85
C TYR A 156 -7.89 -1.40 6.89
N GLU A 157 -8.44 -1.04 8.05
CA GLU A 157 -8.79 -2.00 9.09
C GLU A 157 -9.90 -2.95 8.61
N ALA A 158 -10.93 -2.45 7.91
CA ALA A 158 -11.98 -3.26 7.31
C ALA A 158 -11.40 -4.22 6.24
N ALA A 159 -10.55 -3.71 5.33
CA ALA A 159 -9.90 -4.54 4.33
C ALA A 159 -9.02 -5.63 4.97
N ASN A 160 -8.25 -5.28 6.01
CA ASN A 160 -7.40 -6.24 6.69
C ASN A 160 -8.21 -7.32 7.44
N CYS A 161 -9.37 -6.95 7.99
CA CYS A 161 -10.32 -7.91 8.55
C CYS A 161 -10.85 -8.87 7.46
N PHE A 162 -11.23 -8.36 6.30
CA PHE A 162 -11.62 -9.19 5.15
C PHE A 162 -10.49 -10.13 4.73
N LEU A 163 -9.27 -9.60 4.51
CA LEU A 163 -8.11 -10.37 4.05
C LEU A 163 -7.70 -11.47 5.04
N SER A 164 -7.76 -11.21 6.35
CA SER A 164 -7.43 -12.21 7.38
C SER A 164 -8.41 -13.39 7.42
N ASN A 165 -9.64 -13.19 6.94
CA ASN A 165 -10.67 -14.23 6.88
C ASN A 165 -10.67 -15.03 5.56
N LEU A 166 -9.78 -14.72 4.62
CA LEU A 166 -9.77 -15.35 3.31
C LEU A 166 -9.32 -16.81 3.34
N GLU A 167 -8.47 -17.22 4.28
CA GLU A 167 -8.03 -18.62 4.44
C GLU A 167 -9.23 -19.56 4.64
N THR A 168 -10.30 -19.08 5.28
CA THR A 168 -11.53 -19.86 5.46
C THR A 168 -12.42 -19.89 4.24
N LYS A 169 -12.20 -18.98 3.27
CA LYS A 169 -13.04 -18.79 2.09
C LYS A 169 -12.42 -19.34 0.80
N SER A 170 -11.12 -19.59 0.78
CA SER A 170 -10.43 -20.04 -0.43
C SER A 170 -9.28 -20.99 -0.07
N SER A 171 -9.35 -22.22 -0.59
CA SER A 171 -8.40 -23.30 -0.28
C SER A 171 -6.99 -23.08 -0.83
N ASN A 172 -6.82 -22.17 -1.78
CA ASN A 172 -5.50 -21.85 -2.33
C ASN A 172 -4.74 -20.78 -1.52
N ILE A 173 -5.40 -20.16 -0.53
CA ILE A 173 -4.73 -19.23 0.38
C ILE A 173 -4.05 -20.05 1.48
N VAL A 174 -2.74 -19.90 1.55
CA VAL A 174 -1.87 -20.66 2.46
C VAL A 174 -1.29 -19.81 3.59
N GLY A 175 -1.62 -18.52 3.63
CA GLY A 175 -1.22 -17.65 4.73
C GLY A 175 -1.64 -16.19 4.54
N PHE A 176 -1.83 -15.53 5.69
CA PHE A 176 -2.07 -14.11 5.79
C PHE A 176 -0.87 -13.41 6.47
N ALA A 177 -0.24 -12.49 5.77
CA ALA A 177 0.85 -11.68 6.30
C ALA A 177 0.27 -10.38 6.90
N ASP A 178 0.09 -10.34 8.21
CA ASP A 178 -0.44 -9.18 8.95
C ASP A 178 0.64 -8.11 9.14
N LEU A 179 0.96 -7.42 8.06
CA LEU A 179 1.96 -6.35 8.05
C LEU A 179 1.47 -5.11 8.78
N TYR A 180 0.16 -4.82 8.73
CA TYR A 180 -0.46 -3.69 9.40
C TYR A 180 -0.25 -3.73 10.91
N ASN A 181 -0.68 -4.81 11.55
CA ASN A 181 -0.52 -4.96 12.99
C ASN A 181 0.94 -5.16 13.40
N MET A 182 1.75 -5.85 12.59
CA MET A 182 3.18 -5.95 12.84
C MET A 182 3.83 -4.57 12.91
N GLN A 183 3.56 -3.68 11.95
CA GLN A 183 4.08 -2.32 11.93
C GLN A 183 3.53 -1.46 13.07
N LYS A 184 2.21 -1.51 13.33
CA LYS A 184 1.56 -0.83 14.45
C LYS A 184 2.21 -1.20 15.78
N ASN A 185 2.39 -2.49 16.05
CA ASN A 185 3.01 -2.98 17.28
C ASN A 185 4.48 -2.53 17.46
N ILE A 186 5.20 -2.28 16.38
CA ILE A 186 6.56 -1.72 16.43
C ILE A 186 6.49 -0.23 16.75
N ILE A 187 5.65 0.52 16.04
CA ILE A 187 5.52 1.98 16.21
C ILE A 187 5.01 2.35 17.61
N ASP A 188 4.16 1.53 18.22
CA ASP A 188 3.70 1.73 19.59
C ASP A 188 4.85 1.67 20.64
N LYS A 189 6.02 1.13 20.26
CA LYS A 189 7.18 0.94 21.14
C LYS A 189 8.39 1.80 20.79
N VAL A 190 8.52 2.20 19.53
CA VAL A 190 9.69 2.93 19.01
C VAL A 190 9.25 4.04 18.07
N ASP A 191 10.19 4.95 17.74
CA ASP A 191 9.92 6.01 16.75
C ASP A 191 9.65 5.42 15.35
N TYR A 192 8.79 6.08 14.58
CA TYR A 192 8.42 5.63 13.23
C TYR A 192 9.64 5.52 12.28
N ASN A 193 10.69 6.31 12.49
CA ASN A 193 11.91 6.28 11.68
C ASN A 193 12.65 4.94 11.76
N GLU A 194 12.35 4.10 12.76
CA GLU A 194 12.95 2.76 12.88
C GLU A 194 12.55 1.84 11.72
N ILE A 195 11.33 2.00 11.20
CA ILE A 195 10.81 1.12 10.14
C ILE A 195 10.23 1.84 8.93
N PHE A 196 10.06 3.17 8.99
CA PHE A 196 9.49 3.96 7.89
C PHE A 196 10.42 5.06 7.40
N CYS A 197 10.20 5.47 6.15
CA CYS A 197 10.73 6.70 5.58
C CYS A 197 10.01 7.93 6.14
N ASN A 198 10.46 9.14 5.74
CA ASN A 198 9.91 10.42 6.22
C ASN A 198 8.41 10.63 5.93
N ASP A 199 7.83 9.92 5.00
CA ASP A 199 6.41 9.99 4.68
C ASP A 199 5.52 9.16 5.61
N ARG A 200 6.13 8.42 6.54
CA ARG A 200 5.47 7.54 7.51
C ARG A 200 4.53 6.50 6.87
N PHE A 201 4.90 6.05 5.70
CA PHE A 201 4.16 5.05 4.93
C PHE A 201 5.07 4.04 4.24
N HIS A 202 6.06 4.50 3.47
CA HIS A 202 6.98 3.60 2.81
C HIS A 202 7.99 3.05 3.82
N PRO A 203 8.14 1.71 3.90
CA PRO A 203 9.16 1.11 4.76
C PRO A 203 10.56 1.57 4.37
N ASN A 204 11.42 1.76 5.36
CA ASN A 204 12.85 1.86 5.16
C ASN A 204 13.48 0.45 5.10
N GLU A 205 14.80 0.35 5.09
CA GLU A 205 15.53 -0.92 5.02
C GLU A 205 15.13 -1.88 6.15
N ASN A 206 15.09 -1.40 7.41
CA ASN A 206 14.66 -2.20 8.56
C ASN A 206 13.20 -2.63 8.43
N GLY A 207 12.33 -1.76 7.93
CA GLY A 207 10.93 -2.07 7.69
C GLY A 207 10.76 -3.19 6.66
N TYR A 208 11.51 -3.15 5.56
CA TYR A 208 11.51 -4.23 4.58
C TYR A 208 12.08 -5.53 5.13
N GLU A 209 13.11 -5.47 5.98
CA GLU A 209 13.60 -6.66 6.68
C GLU A 209 12.52 -7.33 7.52
N LYS A 210 11.74 -6.55 8.30
CA LYS A 210 10.62 -7.09 9.10
C LYS A 210 9.55 -7.72 8.22
N ILE A 211 9.20 -7.07 7.10
CA ILE A 211 8.26 -7.63 6.12
C ILE A 211 8.77 -8.97 5.58
N SER A 212 10.05 -9.03 5.19
CA SER A 212 10.64 -10.27 4.65
C SER A 212 10.65 -11.40 5.67
N GLN A 213 10.86 -11.10 6.96
CA GLN A 213 10.81 -12.08 8.05
C GLN A 213 9.39 -12.66 8.21
N VAL A 214 8.34 -11.83 8.12
CA VAL A 214 6.94 -12.31 8.20
C VAL A 214 6.62 -13.21 7.01
N LEU A 215 6.89 -12.76 5.80
CA LEU A 215 6.63 -13.53 4.58
C LEU A 215 7.44 -14.84 4.54
N GLY A 216 8.71 -14.78 4.93
CA GLY A 216 9.60 -15.94 4.98
C GLY A 216 9.09 -17.02 5.93
N LYS A 217 8.59 -16.65 7.12
CA LYS A 217 7.99 -17.58 8.07
C LYS A 217 6.79 -18.31 7.48
N ILE A 218 5.90 -17.59 6.80
CA ILE A 218 4.72 -18.19 6.17
C ILE A 218 5.14 -19.17 5.05
N ILE A 219 6.09 -18.79 4.21
CA ILE A 219 6.58 -19.66 3.14
C ILE A 219 7.16 -20.95 3.72
N ILE A 220 8.06 -20.83 4.71
CA ILE A 220 8.74 -21.98 5.31
C ILE A 220 7.73 -22.92 5.97
N SER A 221 6.74 -22.40 6.72
CA SER A 221 5.71 -23.23 7.34
C SER A 221 4.82 -23.99 6.35
N ASN A 222 4.77 -23.54 5.08
CA ASN A 222 3.99 -24.18 4.02
C ASN A 222 4.83 -25.04 3.06
N MET A 223 6.13 -25.22 3.33
CA MET A 223 7.02 -26.12 2.56
C MET A 223 7.09 -27.53 3.16
N CYS A 224 6.66 -27.66 4.41
CA CYS A 224 6.52 -28.96 5.09
C CYS A 224 5.13 -29.50 4.85
#